data_47335b0a8c13f2d7de205e45841de431
#
_entry.id   47335b0a8c13f2d7de205e45841de431
#
_cell.length_a   1.000
_cell.length_b   1.000
_cell.length_c   1.000
_cell.angle_alpha   90.00
_cell.angle_beta   90.00
_cell.angle_gamma   90.00
#
_symmetry.space_group_name_H-M   'P 1'
#
loop_
_entity.id
_entity.type
_entity.pdbx_description
1 polymer ?
#
loop_
_entity_poly.entity_id
_entity_poly.type
_entity_poly.pdbx_seq_one_letter_code
_entity_poly.pdbx_strand_id
1 'polypeptide(L)'
;MFVLKGQKVEDSFPLKQYSDFGNTPSLVWSGKGSPISANVRMALPKYSAVSGTIAPGSTVILATDAVSKWILEHGKPQEILEVMGNDHAMKGFISREINARRMRNDDTAIVAIHIT
;
A
#
# COMPACT_ATOMS: atom_id res chain seq x y z
N MET A 1 -1.19 3.01 -3.07
CA MET A 1 -0.72 4.41 -3.17
C MET A 1 -1.65 5.33 -2.37
N PHE A 2 -1.09 6.23 -1.65
CA PHE A 2 -1.84 7.25 -0.92
C PHE A 2 -1.31 8.63 -1.28
N VAL A 3 -2.19 9.60 -1.38
CA VAL A 3 -1.83 11.01 -1.50
C VAL A 3 -2.23 11.70 -0.20
N LEU A 4 -1.25 12.29 0.49
CA LEU A 4 -1.46 13.01 1.74
C LEU A 4 -1.35 14.51 1.51
N LYS A 5 -2.27 15.24 2.12
CA LYS A 5 -2.18 16.69 2.27
C LYS A 5 -2.08 17.01 3.76
N GLY A 6 -0.91 17.50 4.18
CA GLY A 6 -0.60 17.58 5.60
C GLY A 6 -0.55 16.18 6.22
N GLN A 7 -1.31 15.95 7.26
CA GLN A 7 -1.35 14.66 7.99
C GLN A 7 -2.51 13.75 7.58
N LYS A 8 -3.33 14.18 6.61
CA LYS A 8 -4.53 13.47 6.20
C LYS A 8 -4.37 12.81 4.84
N VAL A 9 -4.93 11.61 4.70
CA VAL A 9 -5.09 10.96 3.40
C VAL A 9 -6.16 11.72 2.61
N GLU A 10 -5.75 12.32 1.50
CA GLU A 10 -6.64 13.00 0.56
C GLU A 10 -7.22 12.03 -0.45
N ASP A 11 -6.40 11.10 -0.93
CA ASP A 11 -6.82 10.08 -1.89
C ASP A 11 -6.02 8.80 -1.71
N SER A 12 -6.58 7.69 -2.16
CA SER A 12 -5.92 6.38 -2.18
C SER A 12 -6.26 5.62 -3.46
N PHE A 13 -5.34 4.80 -3.93
CA PHE A 13 -5.49 4.03 -5.16
C PHE A 13 -4.71 2.71 -5.08
N PRO A 14 -5.23 1.61 -5.63
CA PRO A 14 -6.56 1.43 -6.22
C PRO A 14 -7.66 1.22 -5.17
N LEU A 15 -7.29 0.84 -3.94
CA LEU A 15 -8.23 0.51 -2.88
C LEU A 15 -8.57 1.73 -2.04
N LYS A 16 -9.82 1.84 -1.63
CA LYS A 16 -10.34 2.99 -0.88
C LYS A 16 -10.61 2.69 0.59
N GLN A 17 -10.84 1.43 0.94
CA GLN A 17 -11.17 1.00 2.29
C GLN A 17 -10.39 -0.27 2.65
N TYR A 18 -10.17 -0.50 3.95
CA TYR A 18 -9.47 -1.69 4.40
C TYR A 18 -10.20 -2.99 4.02
N SER A 19 -11.51 -2.96 3.90
CA SER A 19 -12.33 -4.11 3.48
C SER A 19 -12.13 -4.52 2.02
N ASP A 20 -11.50 -3.68 1.20
CA ASP A 20 -11.19 -3.99 -0.20
C ASP A 20 -10.04 -5.00 -0.32
N PHE A 21 -9.29 -5.25 0.76
CA PHE A 21 -8.19 -6.22 0.79
C PHE A 21 -8.75 -7.64 0.91
N GLY A 22 -8.73 -8.35 -0.20
CA GLY A 22 -9.14 -9.76 -0.27
C GLY A 22 -7.93 -10.71 -0.24
N ASN A 23 -8.24 -12.02 -0.22
CA ASN A 23 -7.23 -13.08 -0.27
C ASN A 23 -6.75 -13.39 -1.69
N THR A 24 -7.38 -12.82 -2.70
CA THR A 24 -7.08 -13.02 -4.12
C THR A 24 -6.78 -11.70 -4.80
N PRO A 25 -5.55 -11.16 -4.64
CA PRO A 25 -5.16 -9.92 -5.31
C PRO A 25 -5.10 -10.11 -6.83
N SER A 26 -5.36 -9.03 -7.57
CA SER A 26 -5.09 -9.01 -9.00
C SER A 26 -3.59 -9.04 -9.24
N LEU A 27 -3.12 -10.07 -9.93
CA LEU A 27 -1.71 -10.28 -10.20
C LEU A 27 -1.41 -10.10 -11.67
N VAL A 28 -0.23 -9.53 -11.95
CA VAL A 28 0.35 -9.48 -13.28
C VAL A 28 1.33 -10.64 -13.44
N TRP A 29 1.08 -11.50 -14.43
CA TRP A 29 1.99 -12.60 -14.73
C TRP A 29 3.24 -12.10 -15.44
N SER A 30 4.41 -12.38 -14.88
CA SER A 30 5.71 -12.01 -15.45
C SER A 30 6.54 -13.20 -15.91
N GLY A 31 6.04 -14.44 -15.80
CA GLY A 31 6.71 -15.65 -16.21
C GLY A 31 6.70 -15.85 -17.72
N LYS A 32 7.65 -16.67 -18.23
CA LYS A 32 7.66 -17.10 -19.63
C LYS A 32 6.60 -18.20 -19.85
N GLY A 33 5.79 -18.02 -20.87
CA GLY A 33 4.77 -18.98 -21.27
C GLY A 33 3.38 -18.71 -20.68
N SER A 34 2.41 -19.46 -21.22
CA SER A 34 1.05 -19.35 -20.72
C SER A 34 0.96 -19.89 -19.29
N PRO A 35 0.35 -19.16 -18.38
CA PRO A 35 0.08 -19.70 -17.06
C PRO A 35 -1.00 -20.77 -17.20
N ILE A 36 -0.63 -21.90 -17.77
CA ILE A 36 -1.14 -23.16 -17.31
C ILE A 36 -2.45 -23.66 -17.90
N SER A 37 -3.50 -22.88 -18.11
CA SER A 37 -4.75 -23.38 -18.67
C SER A 37 -5.60 -22.31 -19.32
N ALA A 38 -6.51 -22.73 -20.22
CA ALA A 38 -7.48 -21.86 -20.84
C ALA A 38 -8.38 -21.13 -19.81
N ASN A 39 -8.62 -21.74 -18.65
CA ASN A 39 -9.40 -21.14 -17.57
C ASN A 39 -8.68 -19.98 -16.91
N VAL A 40 -7.34 -20.03 -16.83
CA VAL A 40 -6.52 -18.93 -16.28
C VAL A 40 -6.46 -17.77 -17.27
N ARG A 41 -6.56 -18.03 -18.58
CA ARG A 41 -6.64 -16.96 -19.59
C ARG A 41 -7.88 -16.10 -19.47
N MET A 42 -8.99 -16.66 -18.99
CA MET A 42 -10.22 -15.91 -18.75
C MET A 42 -10.14 -15.04 -17.49
N ALA A 43 -9.19 -15.32 -16.60
CA ALA A 43 -8.89 -14.53 -15.40
C ALA A 43 -7.68 -13.61 -15.62
N LEU A 44 -7.57 -12.96 -16.77
CA LEU A 44 -6.53 -12.00 -17.04
C LEU A 44 -6.51 -10.92 -15.95
N PRO A 45 -5.30 -10.55 -15.44
CA PRO A 45 -5.20 -9.53 -14.42
C PRO A 45 -5.83 -8.23 -14.93
N LYS A 46 -6.70 -7.66 -14.10
CA LYS A 46 -7.27 -6.34 -14.39
C LYS A 46 -6.25 -5.28 -14.02
N TYR A 47 -5.90 -4.47 -14.98
CA TYR A 47 -5.10 -3.29 -14.74
C TYR A 47 -6.00 -2.17 -14.22
N SER A 48 -5.51 -1.50 -13.19
CA SER A 48 -6.11 -0.26 -12.73
C SER A 48 -5.11 0.87 -12.94
N ALA A 49 -5.58 1.97 -13.46
CA ALA A 49 -4.75 3.14 -13.72
C ALA A 49 -5.47 4.41 -13.28
N VAL A 50 -4.69 5.34 -12.77
CA VAL A 50 -5.14 6.69 -12.43
C VAL A 50 -4.11 7.70 -12.94
N SER A 51 -4.58 8.83 -13.41
CA SER A 51 -3.73 9.95 -13.80
C SER A 51 -4.32 11.25 -13.25
N GLY A 52 -3.46 12.20 -13.02
CA GLY A 52 -3.87 13.48 -12.47
C GLY A 52 -2.65 14.32 -12.06
N THR A 53 -2.91 15.37 -11.34
CA THR A 53 -1.89 16.26 -10.78
C THR A 53 -1.93 16.21 -9.27
N ILE A 54 -0.74 16.32 -8.67
CA ILE A 54 -0.59 16.36 -7.21
C ILE A 54 -0.08 17.74 -6.83
N ALA A 55 -0.77 18.37 -5.88
CA ALA A 55 -0.41 19.71 -5.44
C ALA A 55 0.96 19.73 -4.75
N PRO A 56 1.75 20.81 -4.93
CA PRO A 56 2.96 21.02 -4.15
C PRO A 56 2.68 20.96 -2.64
N GLY A 57 3.62 20.41 -1.88
CA GLY A 57 3.48 20.20 -0.45
C GLY A 57 2.78 18.91 -0.05
N SER A 58 2.31 18.14 -1.02
CA SER A 58 1.72 16.82 -0.77
C SER A 58 2.80 15.74 -0.63
N THR A 59 2.44 14.62 0.00
CA THR A 59 3.27 13.43 0.09
C THR A 59 2.57 12.26 -0.56
N VAL A 60 3.26 11.56 -1.44
CA VAL A 60 2.78 10.30 -2.04
C VAL A 60 3.42 9.14 -1.30
N ILE A 61 2.63 8.19 -0.85
CA ILE A 61 3.09 6.95 -0.22
C ILE A 61 2.76 5.77 -1.14
N LEU A 62 3.77 4.98 -1.45
CA LEU A 62 3.63 3.66 -2.07
C LEU A 62 3.92 2.63 -0.99
N ALA A 63 3.03 1.68 -0.81
CA ALA A 63 3.14 0.71 0.28
C ALA A 63 2.60 -0.66 -0.13
N THR A 64 3.15 -1.70 0.48
CA THR A 64 2.62 -3.06 0.38
C THR A 64 1.28 -3.20 1.11
N ASP A 65 0.57 -4.29 0.86
CA ASP A 65 -0.79 -4.52 1.34
C ASP A 65 -0.94 -4.40 2.87
N ALA A 66 0.00 -4.96 3.63
CA ALA A 66 -0.05 -4.90 5.09
C ALA A 66 -0.05 -3.46 5.61
N VAL A 67 0.83 -2.62 5.08
CA VAL A 67 0.92 -1.19 5.44
C VAL A 67 -0.28 -0.41 4.90
N SER A 68 -0.68 -0.68 3.67
CA SER A 68 -1.81 -0.01 3.02
C SER A 68 -3.11 -0.25 3.79
N LYS A 69 -3.35 -1.49 4.17
CA LYS A 69 -4.51 -1.85 5.00
C LYS A 69 -4.47 -1.14 6.35
N TRP A 70 -3.30 -1.12 7.00
CA TRP A 70 -3.13 -0.43 8.28
C TRP A 70 -3.45 1.07 8.16
N ILE A 71 -2.96 1.73 7.11
CA ILE A 71 -3.25 3.16 6.86
C ILE A 71 -4.75 3.38 6.68
N LEU A 72 -5.41 2.56 5.87
CA LEU A 72 -6.86 2.70 5.63
C LEU A 72 -7.70 2.42 6.86
N GLU A 73 -7.28 1.48 7.70
CA GLU A 73 -8.01 1.09 8.91
C GLU A 73 -7.81 2.10 10.04
N HIS A 74 -6.59 2.58 10.24
CA HIS A 74 -6.26 3.44 11.39
C HIS A 74 -6.16 4.93 11.04
N GLY A 75 -5.96 5.27 9.76
CA GLY A 75 -5.94 6.65 9.30
C GLY A 75 -4.79 7.51 9.83
N LYS A 76 -3.65 6.89 10.22
CA LYS A 76 -2.52 7.55 10.86
C LYS A 76 -1.20 7.39 10.10
N PRO A 77 -1.13 7.77 8.82
CA PRO A 77 0.09 7.60 8.03
C PRO A 77 1.29 8.36 8.59
N GLN A 78 1.05 9.42 9.35
CA GLN A 78 2.11 10.21 9.96
C GLN A 78 2.98 9.39 10.92
N GLU A 79 2.39 8.46 11.67
CA GLU A 79 3.15 7.59 12.57
C GLU A 79 4.21 6.76 11.82
N ILE A 80 3.88 6.32 10.60
CA ILE A 80 4.84 5.61 9.75
C ILE A 80 5.91 6.56 9.22
N LEU A 81 5.52 7.72 8.73
CA LEU A 81 6.44 8.71 8.17
C LEU A 81 7.49 9.14 9.19
N GLU A 82 7.12 9.27 10.46
CA GLU A 82 8.03 9.65 11.55
C GLU A 82 9.13 8.62 11.81
N VAL A 83 8.88 7.33 11.56
CA VAL A 83 9.85 6.26 11.81
C VAL A 83 10.63 5.82 10.57
N MET A 84 10.24 6.25 9.38
CA MET A 84 10.87 5.83 8.12
C MET A 84 12.35 6.19 7.98
N GLY A 85 12.80 7.22 8.64
CA GLY A 85 14.21 7.66 8.60
C GLY A 85 15.16 6.81 9.43
N ASN A 86 14.67 5.84 10.19
CA ASN A 86 15.44 5.01 11.10
C ASN A 86 14.99 3.56 11.05
N ASP A 87 15.86 2.69 10.56
CA ASP A 87 15.53 1.25 10.40
C ASP A 87 15.14 0.57 11.71
N HIS A 88 15.83 0.90 12.80
CA HIS A 88 15.52 0.34 14.11
C HIS A 88 14.14 0.79 14.62
N ALA A 89 13.82 2.06 14.46
CA ALA A 89 12.52 2.62 14.82
C ALA A 89 11.41 2.02 13.96
N MET A 90 11.66 1.85 12.67
CA MET A 90 10.69 1.24 11.73
C MET A 90 10.40 -0.23 12.08
N LYS A 91 11.44 -1.02 12.35
CA LYS A 91 11.30 -2.43 12.79
C LYS A 91 10.53 -2.52 14.10
N GLY A 92 10.83 -1.66 15.05
CA GLY A 92 10.13 -1.60 16.33
C GLY A 92 8.64 -1.25 16.16
N PHE A 93 8.35 -0.28 15.31
CA PHE A 93 6.97 0.10 14.98
C PHE A 93 6.20 -1.06 14.37
N ILE A 94 6.74 -1.69 13.32
CA ILE A 94 6.09 -2.81 12.63
C ILE A 94 5.86 -3.98 13.59
N SER A 95 6.88 -4.37 14.38
CA SER A 95 6.76 -5.46 15.35
C SER A 95 5.68 -5.18 16.39
N ARG A 96 5.61 -3.96 16.89
CA ARG A 96 4.58 -3.54 17.86
C ARG A 96 3.17 -3.63 17.27
N GLU A 97 3.00 -3.18 16.04
CA GLU A 97 1.69 -3.20 15.37
C GLU A 97 1.25 -4.64 15.02
N ILE A 98 2.18 -5.50 14.63
CA ILE A 98 1.90 -6.92 14.39
C ILE A 98 1.53 -7.62 15.71
N ASN A 99 2.29 -7.41 16.77
CA ASN A 99 2.02 -8.02 18.09
C ASN A 99 0.69 -7.56 18.68
N ALA A 100 0.32 -6.32 18.43
CA ALA A 100 -0.99 -5.79 18.85
C ALA A 100 -2.14 -6.18 17.91
N ARG A 101 -1.85 -6.98 16.88
CA ARG A 101 -2.82 -7.41 15.85
C ARG A 101 -3.48 -6.26 15.09
N ARG A 102 -2.80 -5.13 14.99
CA ARG A 102 -3.23 -3.99 14.17
C ARG A 102 -2.64 -4.00 12.77
N MET A 103 -1.58 -4.75 12.55
CA MET A 103 -0.95 -4.94 11.24
C MET A 103 -0.78 -6.43 10.95
N ARG A 104 -1.03 -6.81 9.69
CA ARG A 104 -0.81 -8.18 9.23
C ARG A 104 0.68 -8.51 9.24
N ASN A 105 1.02 -9.72 9.66
CA ASN A 105 2.39 -10.23 9.57
C ASN A 105 2.66 -10.69 8.12
N ASP A 106 3.10 -9.78 7.29
CA ASP A 106 3.39 -9.98 5.88
C ASP A 106 4.53 -9.05 5.45
N ASP A 107 5.02 -9.22 4.23
CA ASP A 107 6.08 -8.38 3.68
C ASP A 107 5.69 -6.90 3.75
N THR A 108 6.62 -6.11 4.26
CA THR A 108 6.40 -4.68 4.49
C THR A 108 7.45 -3.87 3.74
N ALA A 109 6.98 -3.08 2.81
CA ALA A 109 7.78 -2.08 2.11
C ALA A 109 6.99 -0.80 1.94
N ILE A 110 7.66 0.34 2.02
CA ILE A 110 7.07 1.66 1.90
C ILE A 110 8.05 2.63 1.26
N VAL A 111 7.51 3.49 0.42
CA VAL A 111 8.24 4.62 -0.19
C VAL A 111 7.41 5.89 0.00
N ALA A 112 8.02 6.95 0.48
CA ALA A 112 7.39 8.27 0.57
C ALA A 112 8.08 9.26 -0.36
N ILE A 113 7.30 9.99 -1.13
CA ILE A 113 7.75 10.98 -2.10
C ILE A 113 7.13 12.32 -1.74
N HIS A 114 7.95 13.30 -1.36
CA HIS A 114 7.49 14.64 -1.09
C HIS A 114 7.48 15.47 -2.38
N ILE A 115 6.38 16.11 -2.65
CA ILE A 115 6.20 16.99 -3.81
C ILE A 115 6.53 18.42 -3.38
N THR A 116 7.61 18.91 -3.92
CA THR A 116 8.08 20.29 -3.61
C THR A 116 7.51 21.35 -4.55
#